data_3119a3ac0f14869ea48fe668d5523242
#
_entry.id   3119a3ac0f14869ea48fe668d5523242
#
_cell.length_a   1.000
_cell.length_b   1.000
_cell.length_c   1.000
_cell.angle_alpha   90.00
_cell.angle_beta   90.00
_cell.angle_gamma   90.00
#
_symmetry.space_group_name_H-M   'P 1'
#
loop_
_entity.id
_entity.type
_entity.pdbx_description
1 polymer ?
#
loop_
_entity_poly.entity_id
_entity_poly.type
_entity_poly.pdbx_seq_one_letter_code
_entity_poly.pdbx_strand_id
1 'polypeptide(L)'
;MYMNKVILAGFLSKDATVHTGNNGNFTILELATKSSYKDKESDNYISRTEWHKLIVFGGRGEYAAKLKKGDHILVEGELRHTEYESKKTNTKQQSDSIRVTSIQKLDRTQKTSSEAEETEELPVEEEAA
;
A
#
# COMPACT_ATOMS: atom_id res chain seq x y z
N MET A 1 -15.35 12.18 -20.26
CA MET A 1 -14.49 12.29 -19.08
C MET A 1 -13.98 10.91 -18.65
N TYR A 2 -12.73 10.82 -18.29
CA TYR A 2 -12.15 9.60 -17.76
C TYR A 2 -11.54 9.86 -16.40
N MET A 3 -11.71 8.93 -15.49
CA MET A 3 -11.11 9.05 -14.16
C MET A 3 -10.59 7.69 -13.73
N ASN A 4 -9.37 7.68 -13.23
CA ASN A 4 -8.74 6.47 -12.71
C ASN A 4 -7.94 6.88 -11.48
N LYS A 5 -8.52 6.65 -10.30
CA LYS A 5 -7.90 7.09 -9.07
C LYS A 5 -8.13 6.06 -7.98
N VAL A 6 -7.06 5.67 -7.32
CA VAL A 6 -7.08 4.74 -6.20
C VAL A 6 -6.47 5.43 -5.00
N ILE A 7 -7.13 5.35 -3.86
CA ILE A 7 -6.63 5.90 -2.62
C ILE A 7 -6.57 4.76 -1.60
N LEU A 8 -5.39 4.54 -1.05
CA LEU A 8 -5.19 3.46 -0.09
C LEU A 8 -4.43 3.96 1.12
N ALA A 9 -4.78 3.45 2.28
CA ALA A 9 -4.03 3.68 3.51
C ALA A 9 -3.85 2.34 4.20
N GLY A 10 -2.64 2.05 4.63
CA GLY A 10 -2.37 0.77 5.26
C GLY A 10 -0.91 0.68 5.68
N PHE A 11 -0.47 -0.54 5.89
CA PHE A 11 0.88 -0.80 6.39
C PHE A 11 1.69 -1.57 5.37
N LEU A 12 2.98 -1.25 5.28
CA LEU A 12 3.88 -1.98 4.40
C LEU A 12 4.16 -3.36 4.98
N SER A 13 4.07 -4.36 4.13
CA SER A 13 4.31 -5.75 4.55
C SER A 13 5.78 -6.11 4.52
N LYS A 14 6.58 -5.31 3.83
CA LYS A 14 8.02 -5.52 3.73
C LYS A 14 8.69 -4.20 3.39
N ASP A 15 10.02 -4.19 3.47
CA ASP A 15 10.79 -3.02 3.12
C ASP A 15 10.62 -2.69 1.65
N ALA A 16 10.75 -1.40 1.31
CA ALA A 16 10.71 -0.96 -0.07
C ALA A 16 11.88 -1.55 -0.85
N THR A 17 11.65 -1.86 -2.11
CA THR A 17 12.71 -2.38 -2.98
C THR A 17 12.86 -1.45 -4.18
N VAL A 18 14.11 -1.15 -4.52
CA VAL A 18 14.43 -0.29 -5.65
C VAL A 18 14.85 -1.13 -6.83
N HIS A 19 14.30 -0.83 -7.99
CA HIS A 19 14.62 -1.54 -9.22
C HIS A 19 15.07 -0.56 -10.27
N THR A 20 15.90 -1.04 -11.18
CA THR A 20 16.39 -0.25 -12.29
C THR A 20 15.73 -0.71 -13.59
N GLY A 21 15.11 0.22 -14.28
CA GLY A 21 14.46 -0.08 -15.55
C GLY A 21 15.06 0.75 -16.67
N ASN A 22 14.48 0.62 -17.87
CA ASN A 22 14.97 1.34 -19.02
C ASN A 22 14.81 2.85 -18.89
N ASN A 23 13.82 3.28 -18.15
CA ASN A 23 13.51 4.69 -17.97
C ASN A 23 13.95 5.23 -16.62
N GLY A 24 14.89 4.56 -15.97
CA GLY A 24 15.40 4.98 -14.68
C GLY A 24 14.96 4.07 -13.54
N ASN A 25 15.19 4.53 -12.34
CA ASN A 25 14.87 3.74 -11.17
C ASN A 25 13.42 3.90 -10.77
N PHE A 26 12.87 2.85 -10.21
CA PHE A 26 11.53 2.90 -9.61
C PHE A 26 11.54 2.06 -8.34
N THR A 27 10.62 2.37 -7.45
CA THR A 27 10.52 1.70 -6.16
C THR A 27 9.23 0.92 -6.10
N ILE A 28 9.30 -0.31 -5.62
CA ILE A 28 8.12 -1.16 -5.45
C ILE A 28 7.83 -1.31 -3.98
N LEU A 29 6.57 -1.09 -3.62
CA LEU A 29 6.08 -1.25 -2.26
C LEU A 29 4.97 -2.28 -2.26
N GLU A 30 4.85 -3.00 -1.17
CA GLU A 30 3.70 -3.89 -0.97
C GLU A 30 2.91 -3.38 0.22
N LEU A 31 1.69 -2.95 -0.04
CA LEU A 31 0.84 -2.34 0.98
C LEU A 31 -0.27 -3.30 1.34
N ALA A 32 -0.47 -3.50 2.63
CA ALA A 32 -1.54 -4.33 3.14
C ALA A 32 -2.68 -3.46 3.66
N THR A 33 -3.88 -3.75 3.19
CA THR A 33 -5.09 -3.13 3.74
C THR A 33 -5.96 -4.23 4.31
N LYS A 34 -6.62 -3.93 5.41
CA LYS A 34 -7.48 -4.89 6.07
C LYS A 34 -8.91 -4.39 6.11
N SER A 35 -9.83 -5.31 5.93
CA SER A 35 -11.23 -5.05 6.17
C SER A 35 -11.80 -6.24 6.93
N SER A 36 -12.89 -6.00 7.64
CA SER A 36 -13.54 -7.07 8.37
C SER A 36 -15.03 -6.98 8.14
N TYR A 37 -15.67 -8.12 8.21
CA TYR A 37 -17.11 -8.18 8.09
C TYR A 37 -17.62 -9.26 9.02
N LYS A 38 -18.89 -9.14 9.38
CA LYS A 38 -19.52 -10.08 10.28
C LYS A 38 -20.09 -11.25 9.49
N ASP A 39 -19.69 -12.47 9.88
CA ASP A 39 -20.19 -13.67 9.25
C ASP A 39 -21.60 -13.95 9.78
N LYS A 40 -22.54 -14.09 8.86
CA LYS A 40 -23.94 -14.30 9.24
C LYS A 40 -24.19 -15.65 9.89
N GLU A 41 -23.37 -16.63 9.58
CA GLU A 41 -23.59 -17.99 10.09
C GLU A 41 -22.97 -18.18 11.46
N SER A 42 -21.77 -17.69 11.69
CA SER A 42 -21.05 -17.93 12.94
C SER A 42 -21.10 -16.77 13.90
N ASP A 43 -21.64 -15.63 13.47
CA ASP A 43 -21.72 -14.41 14.29
C ASP A 43 -20.33 -13.88 14.70
N ASN A 44 -19.28 -14.34 14.02
CA ASN A 44 -17.93 -13.88 14.25
C ASN A 44 -17.50 -12.92 13.17
N TYR A 45 -16.49 -12.11 13.47
CA TYR A 45 -15.93 -11.21 12.49
C TYR A 45 -14.83 -11.93 11.71
N ILE A 46 -14.87 -11.76 10.40
CA ILE A 46 -13.87 -12.33 9.51
C ILE A 46 -13.02 -11.20 8.98
N SER A 47 -11.72 -11.32 9.13
CA SER A 47 -10.77 -10.33 8.68
C SER A 47 -10.23 -10.72 7.31
N ARG A 48 -10.12 -9.75 6.42
CA ARG A 48 -9.58 -9.99 5.08
C ARG A 48 -8.47 -8.99 4.79
N THR A 49 -7.34 -9.49 4.35
CA THR A 49 -6.19 -8.67 4.01
C THR A 49 -5.99 -8.69 2.50
N GLU A 50 -5.87 -7.49 1.93
CA GLU A 50 -5.54 -7.34 0.51
C GLU A 50 -4.12 -6.82 0.40
N TRP A 51 -3.38 -7.34 -0.57
CA TRP A 51 -2.00 -6.96 -0.80
C TRP A 51 -1.93 -6.18 -2.11
N HIS A 52 -1.45 -4.95 -2.03
CA HIS A 52 -1.41 -4.06 -3.20
C HIS A 52 0.03 -3.80 -3.60
N LYS A 53 0.30 -3.94 -4.89
CA LYS A 53 1.62 -3.64 -5.44
C LYS A 53 1.62 -2.18 -5.87
N LEU A 54 2.53 -1.40 -5.31
CA LEU A 54 2.66 0.01 -5.61
C LEU A 54 3.97 0.24 -6.35
N ILE A 55 3.92 1.06 -7.40
CA ILE A 55 5.11 1.40 -8.16
C ILE A 55 5.28 2.91 -8.11
N VAL A 56 6.46 3.36 -7.66
CA VAL A 56 6.73 4.78 -7.48
C VAL A 56 7.92 5.16 -8.36
N PHE A 57 7.72 6.12 -9.25
CA PHE A 57 8.74 6.58 -10.17
C PHE A 57 9.27 7.95 -9.75
N GLY A 58 10.48 8.26 -10.22
CA GLY A 58 11.04 9.60 -10.08
C GLY A 58 11.44 9.96 -8.66
N GLY A 59 11.36 11.23 -8.35
CA GLY A 59 11.77 11.72 -7.03
C GLY A 59 10.96 11.16 -5.90
N ARG A 60 9.70 10.85 -6.14
CA ARG A 60 8.88 10.20 -5.13
C ARG A 60 9.42 8.82 -4.79
N GLY A 61 10.08 8.18 -5.76
CA GLY A 61 10.69 6.87 -5.54
C GLY A 61 11.82 6.94 -4.53
N GLU A 62 12.55 8.05 -4.50
CA GLU A 62 13.62 8.20 -3.53
C GLU A 62 13.07 8.28 -2.11
N TYR A 63 11.97 9.00 -1.94
CA TYR A 63 11.28 9.05 -0.65
C TYR A 63 10.76 7.66 -0.28
N ALA A 64 10.12 7.00 -1.24
CA ALA A 64 9.53 5.69 -1.01
C ALA A 64 10.58 4.63 -0.67
N ALA A 65 11.79 4.77 -1.22
CA ALA A 65 12.86 3.82 -0.97
C ALA A 65 13.30 3.77 0.48
N LYS A 66 12.98 4.80 1.24
CA LYS A 66 13.33 4.85 2.66
C LYS A 66 12.29 4.19 3.56
N LEU A 67 11.17 3.79 3.00
CA LEU A 67 10.10 3.21 3.77
C LEU A 67 10.40 1.76 4.13
N LYS A 68 9.95 1.36 5.31
CA LYS A 68 10.28 0.06 5.87
C LYS A 68 9.03 -0.72 6.20
N LYS A 69 9.23 -2.01 6.39
CA LYS A 69 8.16 -2.89 6.85
C LYS A 69 7.50 -2.31 8.10
N GLY A 70 6.18 -2.26 8.08
CA GLY A 70 5.42 -1.76 9.22
C GLY A 70 5.08 -0.29 9.15
N ASP A 71 5.66 0.44 8.19
CA ASP A 71 5.32 1.85 8.05
C ASP A 71 3.87 2.03 7.62
N HIS A 72 3.23 3.02 8.20
CA HIS A 72 1.84 3.35 7.91
C HIS A 72 1.83 4.48 6.89
N ILE A 73 1.24 4.25 5.72
CA ILE A 73 1.29 5.23 4.64
C ILE A 73 -0.08 5.41 4.00
N LEU A 74 -0.25 6.57 3.39
CA LEU A 74 -1.41 6.90 2.56
C LEU A 74 -0.90 7.17 1.16
N VAL A 75 -1.49 6.51 0.17
CA VAL A 75 -1.08 6.69 -1.22
C VAL A 75 -2.28 7.00 -2.09
N GLU A 76 -2.03 7.78 -3.13
CA GLU A 76 -2.97 7.99 -4.23
C GLU A 76 -2.26 7.61 -5.51
N GLY A 77 -3.01 7.07 -6.43
CA GLY A 77 -2.42 6.68 -7.69
C GLY A 77 -3.45 6.22 -8.70
N GLU A 78 -2.95 5.58 -9.74
CA GLU A 78 -3.77 5.05 -10.81
C GLU A 78 -3.66 3.54 -10.86
N LEU A 79 -4.77 2.90 -11.14
CA LEU A 79 -4.77 1.45 -11.32
C LEU A 79 -4.23 1.14 -12.71
N ARG A 80 -3.26 0.24 -12.77
CA ARG A 80 -2.61 -0.17 -14.00
C ARG A 80 -2.67 -1.67 -14.15
N HIS A 81 -3.00 -2.11 -15.35
CA HIS A 81 -2.99 -3.52 -15.71
C HIS A 81 -1.86 -3.75 -16.70
N THR A 82 -1.06 -4.75 -16.42
CA THR A 82 0.06 -5.11 -17.29
C THR A 82 -0.08 -6.57 -17.66
N GLU A 83 0.00 -6.87 -18.96
CA GLU A 83 0.00 -8.25 -19.43
C GLU A 83 1.43 -8.68 -19.68
N TYR A 84 1.72 -9.90 -19.31
CA TYR A 84 3.01 -10.48 -19.63
C TYR A 84 2.83 -11.96 -19.91
N GLU A 85 3.77 -12.51 -20.65
CA GLU A 85 3.75 -13.92 -20.99
C GLU A 85 4.64 -14.67 -20.04
N SER A 86 4.07 -15.68 -19.36
CA SER A 86 4.82 -16.49 -18.44
C SER A 86 5.59 -17.55 -19.22
N LYS A 87 6.91 -17.57 -19.06
CA LYS A 87 7.74 -18.54 -19.74
C LYS A 87 7.53 -19.96 -19.23
N LYS A 88 7.06 -20.08 -17.99
CA LYS A 88 6.84 -21.39 -17.39
C LYS A 88 5.60 -22.07 -17.92
N THR A 89 4.54 -21.32 -18.11
CA THR A 89 3.26 -21.89 -18.51
C THR A 89 2.90 -21.55 -19.95
N ASN A 90 3.68 -20.67 -20.57
CA ASN A 90 3.44 -20.22 -21.93
C ASN A 90 2.06 -19.61 -22.10
N THR A 91 1.54 -19.00 -21.05
CA THR A 91 0.25 -18.33 -21.06
C THR A 91 0.41 -16.87 -20.72
N LYS A 92 -0.53 -16.06 -21.22
CA LYS A 92 -0.54 -14.65 -20.88
C LYS A 92 -1.10 -14.49 -19.48
N GLN A 93 -0.42 -13.69 -18.68
CA GLN A 93 -0.86 -13.38 -17.32
C GLN A 93 -1.00 -11.89 -17.17
N GLN A 94 -1.94 -11.50 -16.32
CA GLN A 94 -2.21 -10.10 -16.05
C GLN A 94 -1.72 -9.77 -14.65
N SER A 95 -1.02 -8.66 -14.54
CA SER A 95 -0.57 -8.15 -13.26
C SER A 95 -1.18 -6.78 -13.04
N ASP A 96 -1.76 -6.59 -11.88
CA ASP A 96 -2.34 -5.32 -11.50
C ASP A 96 -1.41 -4.60 -10.54
N SER A 97 -1.26 -3.31 -10.75
CA SER A 97 -0.42 -2.50 -9.88
C SER A 97 -1.02 -1.11 -9.79
N ILE A 98 -0.53 -0.35 -8.83
CA ILE A 98 -0.96 1.02 -8.65
C ILE A 98 0.26 1.92 -8.87
N ARG A 99 0.15 2.80 -9.84
CA ARG A 99 1.20 3.77 -10.10
C ARG A 99 0.96 4.96 -9.19
N VAL A 100 1.84 5.16 -8.23
CA VAL A 100 1.66 6.13 -7.17
C VAL A 100 1.92 7.54 -7.69
N THR A 101 0.98 8.44 -7.44
CA THR A 101 1.15 9.86 -7.76
C THR A 101 1.37 10.70 -6.53
N SER A 102 0.99 10.19 -5.36
CA SER A 102 1.18 10.90 -4.10
C SER A 102 1.36 9.87 -2.99
N ILE A 103 2.29 10.14 -2.09
CA ILE A 103 2.58 9.23 -1.00
C ILE A 103 2.91 10.04 0.25
N GLN A 104 2.38 9.60 1.38
CA GLN A 104 2.56 10.29 2.63
C GLN A 104 2.66 9.27 3.75
N LYS A 105 3.66 9.45 4.62
CA LYS A 105 3.82 8.60 5.78
C LYS A 105 2.94 9.14 6.90
N LEU A 106 2.21 8.24 7.54
CA LEU A 106 1.32 8.58 8.65
C LEU A 106 2.00 8.20 9.98
N ASP A 107 1.39 8.58 11.08
CA ASP A 107 1.81 8.14 12.43
C ASP A 107 3.25 8.38 12.74
N ARG A 108 3.60 9.59 12.70
CA ARG A 108 4.93 9.92 13.13
C ARG A 108 5.00 10.16 14.58
N THR A 109 4.71 9.65 15.28
CA THR A 109 4.70 9.94 16.59
C THR A 109 5.71 9.82 17.45
N GLN A 110 5.87 9.75 16.93
CA GLN A 110 6.28 9.87 17.59
C GLN A 110 6.66 10.41 18.27
N LYS A 111 6.85 10.71 18.27
CA LYS A 111 7.12 11.33 18.79
C LYS A 111 6.65 11.73 19.59
N THR A 112 6.36 11.79 19.61
CA THR A 112 5.94 12.13 20.26
C THR A 112 5.58 11.86 21.06
N SER A 113 5.66 11.61 21.31
CA SER A 113 5.30 11.39 21.89
C SER A 113 4.69 11.30 22.68
N SER A 114 4.69 11.47 23.04
CA SER A 114 3.99 11.52 23.61
C SER A 114 2.97 11.93 23.49
N GLU A 115 2.71 12.26 23.12
CA GLU A 115 1.85 12.58 22.84
C GLU A 115 1.03 12.00 22.56
N ALA A 116 1.22 11.69 22.57
CA ALA A 116 0.62 11.26 22.11
C ALA A 116 -0.05 10.34 22.32
N GLU A 117 -0.07 10.34 22.72
CA GLU A 117 -0.57 9.70 22.68
C GLU A 117 -1.57 9.35 22.72
N GLU A 118 -1.80 9.86 22.96
CA GLU A 118 -2.66 9.86 22.63
C GLU A 118 -3.37 9.54 22.03
N THR A 119 -3.48 9.75 22.03
CA THR A 119 -4.14 9.60 21.18
C THR A 119 -4.59 8.69 20.86
N GLU A 120 -4.70 8.75 21.09
CA GLU A 120 -4.99 8.15 20.58
C GLU A 120 -5.46 7.38 20.32
N GLU A 121 -5.74 7.47 20.64
CA GLU A 121 -6.11 6.99 20.11
C GLU A 121 -6.54 6.55 19.56
N LEU A 122 -6.81 6.75 19.83
CA LEU A 122 -7.22 6.51 19.07
C LEU A 122 -7.38 5.76 18.53
N PRO A 123 -7.34 5.82 18.72
CA PRO A 123 -7.48 5.23 17.98
C PRO A 123 -7.84 4.47 17.49
N VAL A 124 -8.01 4.49 17.64
CA VAL A 124 -8.29 3.97 17.02
C VAL A 124 -8.76 3.39 16.42
N GLU A 125 -9.02 3.52 16.62
CA GLU A 125 -9.38 3.22 15.91
C GLU A 125 -9.52 2.64 15.38
N GLU A 126 -9.60 2.68 15.63
CA GLU A 126 -9.65 2.31 14.94
C GLU A 126 -9.89 1.67 14.51
N GLU A 127 -10.09 1.54 14.83
CA GLU A 127 -10.26 1.12 14.31
C GLU A 127 -10.69 0.75 13.78
N ALA A 128 -10.77 0.94 13.69
CA ALA A 128 -11.09 0.66 13.04
C ALA A 128 -11.38 0.34 12.39
N ALA A 129 -11.38 0.49 11.97
CA ALA A 129 -11.52 0.28 11.18
C ALA A 129 -11.79 -0.08 10.74
#